data_0ef282712bb6209e4bef741c5cc1f8d6
#
_entry.id   0ef282712bb6209e4bef741c5cc1f8d6
#
_cell.length_a   1.000
_cell.length_b   1.000
_cell.length_c   1.000
_cell.angle_alpha   90.00
_cell.angle_beta   90.00
_cell.angle_gamma   90.00
#
_symmetry.space_group_name_H-M   'P 1'
#
loop_
_entity.id
_entity.type
_entity.pdbx_description
1 polymer ?
#
loop_
_entity_poly.entity_id
_entity_poly.type
_entity_poly.pdbx_seq_one_letter_code
_entity_poly.pdbx_strand_id
1 'polypeptide(L)'
;EHKYLDRALPGSWSEEGSDFQQTLPVEDNWWRNFKDPLLDSLIEVAVKQNYSVQMAMDRIAMAKANLRSAQGSYSPTLGLSAGWTRQQSSGNINQVPKAITQYSSATVDMNWEVDVFGSIRNRVKAEKENFAASKEEYNAAMVSLCAQVASSYINMRELQQEVKVAQQNCRSQQTVVQITQKRYETGLVSKLDVAQAQSVYYSTKASLPMLEAGIIQYANSLAILLGLYPSDLQKIMETEASLPEYIEPVGVGLPA
;
A
#
# COMPACT_ATOMS: atom_id res chain seq x y z
N GLU A 1 15.29 -26.05 15.46
CA GLU A 1 14.83 -27.05 14.49
C GLU A 1 13.37 -26.77 14.18
N HIS A 2 13.09 -26.21 13.01
CA HIS A 2 11.75 -25.91 12.56
C HIS A 2 11.06 -27.17 12.04
N LYS A 3 10.45 -27.92 12.92
CA LYS A 3 9.73 -29.17 12.64
C LYS A 3 8.47 -29.02 11.75
N TYR A 4 8.14 -27.79 11.32
CA TYR A 4 6.97 -27.47 10.50
C TYR A 4 7.28 -27.22 9.02
N LEU A 5 8.56 -27.21 8.63
CA LEU A 5 9.01 -26.94 7.26
C LEU A 5 9.35 -28.19 6.43
N ASP A 6 9.18 -29.39 7.00
CA ASP A 6 9.43 -30.66 6.28
C ASP A 6 8.24 -31.12 5.41
N ARG A 7 7.24 -30.29 5.22
CA ARG A 7 6.18 -30.59 4.27
C ARG A 7 6.67 -30.21 2.87
N ALA A 8 6.91 -31.21 2.02
CA ALA A 8 7.22 -30.96 0.62
C ALA A 8 6.13 -30.07 0.03
N LEU A 9 6.54 -28.93 -0.52
CA LEU A 9 5.62 -28.03 -1.20
C LEU A 9 4.98 -28.75 -2.39
N PRO A 10 3.69 -28.51 -2.70
CA PRO A 10 3.05 -29.12 -3.87
C PRO A 10 3.85 -28.73 -5.12
N GLY A 11 4.11 -29.71 -5.99
CA GLY A 11 4.84 -29.48 -7.26
C GLY A 11 4.01 -28.77 -8.32
N SER A 12 2.71 -28.54 -8.08
CA SER A 12 1.79 -27.85 -8.99
C SER A 12 0.65 -27.21 -8.20
N TRP A 13 0.04 -26.18 -8.77
CA TRP A 13 -1.21 -25.60 -8.26
C TRP A 13 -2.38 -26.58 -8.40
N SER A 14 -3.34 -26.53 -7.50
CA SER A 14 -4.53 -27.41 -7.50
C SER A 14 -5.53 -27.09 -8.62
N GLU A 15 -5.45 -25.91 -9.21
CA GLU A 15 -6.29 -25.48 -10.32
C GLU A 15 -5.45 -25.41 -11.60
N GLU A 16 -5.74 -26.27 -12.55
CA GLU A 16 -5.19 -26.25 -13.90
C GLU A 16 -6.12 -25.39 -14.78
N GLY A 17 -5.83 -24.08 -14.88
CA GLY A 17 -6.43 -23.21 -15.89
C GLY A 17 -5.52 -23.09 -17.09
N SER A 18 -6.09 -23.09 -18.30
CA SER A 18 -5.33 -22.89 -19.56
C SER A 18 -4.59 -21.56 -19.62
N ASP A 19 -4.99 -20.60 -18.77
CA ASP A 19 -4.46 -19.25 -18.73
C ASP A 19 -3.29 -19.07 -17.74
N PHE A 20 -2.96 -20.13 -16.96
CA PHE A 20 -1.87 -20.12 -16.00
C PHE A 20 -0.71 -21.01 -16.48
N GLN A 21 0.41 -20.39 -16.82
CA GLN A 21 1.62 -21.14 -17.15
C GLN A 21 2.56 -21.18 -15.94
N GLN A 22 2.69 -22.37 -15.34
CA GLN A 22 3.53 -22.62 -14.16
C GLN A 22 5.04 -22.46 -14.46
N THR A 23 5.43 -22.51 -15.72
CA THR A 23 6.84 -22.47 -16.16
C THR A 23 7.34 -21.07 -16.49
N LEU A 24 6.45 -20.07 -16.56
CA LEU A 24 6.87 -18.68 -16.80
C LEU A 24 7.41 -18.08 -15.51
N PRO A 25 8.54 -17.34 -15.59
CA PRO A 25 9.03 -16.59 -14.45
C PRO A 25 7.98 -15.56 -14.03
N VAL A 26 7.86 -15.33 -12.72
CA VAL A 26 7.05 -14.23 -12.19
C VAL A 26 7.65 -12.92 -12.69
N GLU A 27 6.87 -12.15 -13.45
CA GLU A 27 7.33 -10.89 -13.99
C GLU A 27 7.21 -9.78 -12.95
N ASP A 28 8.30 -9.10 -12.65
CA ASP A 28 8.33 -7.97 -11.72
C ASP A 28 7.45 -6.80 -12.17
N ASN A 29 7.17 -6.69 -13.49
CA ASN A 29 6.39 -5.62 -14.10
C ASN A 29 5.12 -6.14 -14.80
N TRP A 30 4.38 -7.03 -14.17
CA TRP A 30 3.19 -7.71 -14.72
C TRP A 30 2.13 -6.75 -15.27
N TRP A 31 2.03 -5.52 -14.76
CA TRP A 31 1.05 -4.50 -15.22
C TRP A 31 1.32 -4.01 -16.64
N ARG A 32 2.55 -4.16 -17.17
CA ARG A 32 2.87 -3.79 -18.57
C ARG A 32 2.16 -4.68 -19.58
N ASN A 33 1.70 -5.84 -19.17
CA ASN A 33 0.94 -6.76 -20.03
C ASN A 33 -0.45 -6.22 -20.39
N PHE A 34 -0.93 -5.20 -19.65
CA PHE A 34 -2.12 -4.44 -20.03
C PHE A 34 -1.89 -3.47 -21.20
N LYS A 35 -0.66 -3.23 -21.59
CA LYS A 35 -0.26 -2.34 -22.72
C LYS A 35 -0.90 -0.93 -22.64
N ASP A 36 -1.12 -0.45 -21.43
CA ASP A 36 -1.68 0.88 -21.15
C ASP A 36 -0.57 1.82 -20.62
N PRO A 37 -0.09 2.77 -21.47
CA PRO A 37 0.98 3.70 -21.08
C PRO A 37 0.61 4.61 -19.91
N LEU A 38 -0.71 4.86 -19.71
CA LEU A 38 -1.18 5.67 -18.60
C LEU A 38 -1.08 4.89 -17.29
N LEU A 39 -1.48 3.61 -17.27
CA LEU A 39 -1.31 2.73 -16.13
C LEU A 39 0.17 2.62 -15.75
N ASP A 40 1.07 2.44 -16.73
CA ASP A 40 2.51 2.40 -16.48
C ASP A 40 3.00 3.67 -15.80
N SER A 41 2.60 4.84 -16.29
CA SER A 41 3.00 6.12 -15.71
C SER A 41 2.46 6.33 -14.29
N LEU A 42 1.22 5.90 -14.03
CA LEU A 42 0.62 5.98 -12.69
C LEU A 42 1.37 5.11 -11.67
N ILE A 43 1.72 3.88 -12.05
CA ILE A 43 2.48 2.99 -11.18
C ILE A 43 3.88 3.56 -10.92
N GLU A 44 4.57 4.11 -11.93
CA GLU A 44 5.88 4.74 -11.72
C GLU A 44 5.82 5.93 -10.76
N VAL A 45 4.78 6.75 -10.85
CA VAL A 45 4.56 7.88 -9.92
C VAL A 45 4.27 7.35 -8.52
N ALA A 46 3.40 6.35 -8.39
CA ALA A 46 3.06 5.74 -7.11
C ALA A 46 4.31 5.19 -6.40
N VAL A 47 5.12 4.41 -7.10
CA VAL A 47 6.36 3.83 -6.57
C VAL A 47 7.31 4.90 -6.04
N LYS A 48 7.39 6.06 -6.69
CA LYS A 48 8.28 7.16 -6.29
C LYS A 48 7.74 8.01 -5.14
N GLN A 49 6.42 8.17 -5.03
CA GLN A 49 5.81 9.17 -4.15
C GLN A 49 4.96 8.57 -3.03
N ASN A 50 4.65 7.28 -3.06
CA ASN A 50 3.80 6.67 -2.04
C ASN A 50 4.47 6.61 -0.68
N TYR A 51 3.80 7.19 0.33
CA TYR A 51 4.33 7.26 1.70
C TYR A 51 4.46 5.89 2.38
N SER A 52 3.63 4.90 2.03
CA SER A 52 3.75 3.55 2.60
C SER A 52 5.03 2.86 2.14
N VAL A 53 5.44 3.07 0.89
CA VAL A 53 6.73 2.58 0.36
C VAL A 53 7.89 3.31 1.03
N GLN A 54 7.80 4.63 1.22
CA GLN A 54 8.82 5.39 1.95
C GLN A 54 8.96 4.90 3.39
N MET A 55 7.85 4.67 4.10
CA MET A 55 7.88 4.07 5.43
C MET A 55 8.53 2.68 5.45
N ALA A 56 8.30 1.85 4.43
CA ALA A 56 8.94 0.55 4.33
C ALA A 56 10.46 0.68 4.11
N MET A 57 10.91 1.65 3.32
CA MET A 57 12.35 1.98 3.18
C MET A 57 12.96 2.46 4.50
N ASP A 58 12.27 3.29 5.26
CA ASP A 58 12.73 3.75 6.58
C ASP A 58 12.83 2.60 7.58
N ARG A 59 11.92 1.61 7.52
CA ARG A 59 12.01 0.39 8.33
C ARG A 59 13.26 -0.43 8.01
N ILE A 60 13.65 -0.53 6.74
CA ILE A 60 14.92 -1.15 6.34
C ILE A 60 16.11 -0.41 6.99
N ALA A 61 16.08 0.93 6.95
CA ALA A 61 17.14 1.74 7.58
C ALA A 61 17.20 1.54 9.10
N MET A 62 16.04 1.47 9.77
CA MET A 62 15.92 1.14 11.20
C MET A 62 16.46 -0.25 11.52
N ALA A 63 16.05 -1.28 10.78
CA ALA A 63 16.53 -2.64 10.98
C ALA A 63 18.06 -2.74 10.78
N LYS A 64 18.60 -2.03 9.79
CA LYS A 64 20.06 -1.91 9.58
C LYS A 64 20.77 -1.24 10.75
N ALA A 65 20.18 -0.19 11.32
CA ALA A 65 20.74 0.47 12.51
C ALA A 65 20.72 -0.42 13.74
N ASN A 66 19.62 -1.18 13.95
CA ASN A 66 19.51 -2.16 15.02
C ASN A 66 20.57 -3.28 14.89
N LEU A 67 20.77 -3.79 13.68
CA LEU A 67 21.85 -4.76 13.41
C LEU A 67 23.22 -4.19 13.75
N ARG A 68 23.51 -2.93 13.36
CA ARG A 68 24.79 -2.28 13.71
C ARG A 68 24.93 -2.09 15.22
N SER A 69 23.85 -1.72 15.90
CA SER A 69 23.83 -1.60 17.36
C SER A 69 24.13 -2.94 18.04
N ALA A 70 23.49 -4.02 17.59
CA ALA A 70 23.77 -5.36 18.09
C ALA A 70 25.24 -5.79 17.83
N GLN A 71 25.77 -5.49 16.64
CA GLN A 71 27.19 -5.72 16.31
C GLN A 71 28.14 -4.92 17.20
N GLY A 72 27.74 -3.71 17.62
CA GLY A 72 28.50 -2.88 18.55
C GLY A 72 28.75 -3.56 19.89
N SER A 73 27.89 -4.49 20.30
CA SER A 73 28.04 -5.26 21.55
C SER A 73 29.28 -6.23 21.55
N TYR A 74 29.86 -6.48 20.39
CA TYR A 74 31.15 -7.23 20.33
C TYR A 74 32.32 -6.40 20.81
N SER A 75 32.22 -5.09 20.82
CA SER A 75 33.28 -4.18 21.20
C SER A 75 33.03 -3.63 22.61
N PRO A 76 34.12 -3.27 23.36
CA PRO A 76 33.96 -2.59 24.63
C PRO A 76 33.28 -1.23 24.44
N THR A 77 32.47 -0.85 25.41
CA THR A 77 31.90 0.51 25.53
C THR A 77 32.81 1.36 26.40
N LEU A 78 33.13 2.54 25.94
CA LEU A 78 33.93 3.54 26.68
C LEU A 78 33.01 4.67 27.12
N GLY A 79 32.94 4.91 28.40
CA GLY A 79 32.28 6.05 29.01
C GLY A 79 33.29 7.10 29.46
N LEU A 80 33.00 8.35 29.24
CA LEU A 80 33.71 9.51 29.77
C LEU A 80 32.73 10.37 30.53
N SER A 81 32.96 10.56 31.81
CA SER A 81 32.15 11.48 32.63
C SER A 81 33.04 12.50 33.33
N ALA A 82 32.56 13.73 33.35
CA ALA A 82 33.17 14.81 34.10
C ALA A 82 32.11 15.53 34.90
N GLY A 83 32.43 15.79 36.15
CA GLY A 83 31.51 16.46 37.07
C GLY A 83 32.24 17.48 37.94
N TRP A 84 31.55 18.56 38.27
CA TRP A 84 31.96 19.52 39.31
C TRP A 84 30.80 19.62 40.30
N THR A 85 31.15 19.43 41.56
CA THR A 85 30.19 19.49 42.65
C THR A 85 30.65 20.50 43.70
N ARG A 86 29.73 21.37 44.10
CA ARG A 86 29.88 22.26 45.24
C ARG A 86 28.73 22.01 46.19
N GLN A 87 29.04 21.55 47.39
CA GLN A 87 28.04 21.30 48.43
C GLN A 87 28.39 22.02 49.73
N GLN A 88 27.35 22.44 50.44
CA GLN A 88 27.49 23.01 51.73
C GLN A 88 26.77 22.11 52.76
N SER A 89 27.52 21.62 53.75
CA SER A 89 26.92 20.87 54.84
C SER A 89 26.16 21.77 55.79
N SER A 90 25.03 21.31 56.28
CA SER A 90 24.26 22.00 57.32
C SER A 90 24.98 21.86 58.65
N GLY A 91 25.26 22.99 59.32
CA GLY A 91 25.79 22.99 60.70
C GLY A 91 24.81 22.53 61.78
N ASN A 92 23.55 22.30 61.43
CA ASN A 92 22.52 21.89 62.37
C ASN A 92 22.30 20.38 62.43
N ILE A 93 22.99 19.65 61.58
CA ILE A 93 22.95 18.18 61.55
C ILE A 93 24.28 17.60 62.08
N ASN A 94 24.26 16.76 63.10
CA ASN A 94 25.39 16.03 63.67
C ASN A 94 26.54 16.88 64.20
N GLN A 95 26.32 18.08 64.70
CA GLN A 95 27.34 18.94 65.33
C GLN A 95 28.63 19.14 64.45
N VAL A 96 28.52 18.96 63.14
CA VAL A 96 29.62 19.18 62.21
C VAL A 96 29.63 20.66 61.83
N PRO A 97 30.79 21.39 61.84
CA PRO A 97 30.85 22.74 61.40
C PRO A 97 30.37 22.92 59.97
N LYS A 98 29.72 24.05 59.70
CA LYS A 98 29.34 24.42 58.33
C LYS A 98 30.53 24.42 57.40
N ALA A 99 30.62 23.51 56.48
CA ALA A 99 31.72 23.42 55.53
C ALA A 99 31.21 23.46 54.11
N ILE A 100 31.96 24.18 53.27
CA ILE A 100 31.75 24.19 51.82
C ILE A 100 32.82 23.26 51.23
N THR A 101 32.37 22.21 50.55
CA THR A 101 33.23 21.29 49.85
C THR A 101 33.06 21.46 48.36
N GLN A 102 34.13 21.58 47.63
CA GLN A 102 34.18 21.63 46.16
C GLN A 102 35.10 20.55 45.67
N TYR A 103 34.65 19.76 44.70
CA TYR A 103 35.53 18.80 44.04
C TYR A 103 35.15 18.69 42.58
N SER A 104 36.15 18.39 41.77
CA SER A 104 36.01 18.00 40.36
C SER A 104 36.36 16.57 40.21
N SER A 105 35.60 15.84 39.40
CA SER A 105 35.86 14.44 39.05
C SER A 105 35.90 14.29 37.54
N ALA A 106 36.83 13.47 37.05
CA ALA A 106 36.82 13.00 35.68
C ALA A 106 37.05 11.48 35.73
N THR A 107 36.16 10.75 35.10
CA THR A 107 36.17 9.29 35.10
C THR A 107 36.13 8.76 33.68
N VAL A 108 37.00 7.83 33.37
CA VAL A 108 36.94 7.01 32.15
C VAL A 108 36.61 5.59 32.62
N ASP A 109 35.48 5.08 32.10
CA ASP A 109 35.06 3.72 32.35
C ASP A 109 35.03 2.91 31.06
N MET A 110 35.40 1.65 31.13
CA MET A 110 35.32 0.70 30.03
C MET A 110 34.56 -0.53 30.52
N ASN A 111 33.50 -0.87 29.76
CA ASN A 111 32.72 -2.08 30.03
C ASN A 111 32.77 -2.99 28.79
N TRP A 112 33.09 -4.24 28.98
CA TRP A 112 33.13 -5.24 27.91
C TRP A 112 32.67 -6.59 28.43
N GLU A 113 31.69 -7.16 27.72
CA GLU A 113 31.18 -8.50 27.96
C GLU A 113 31.69 -9.45 26.89
N VAL A 114 32.52 -10.43 27.29
CA VAL A 114 33.00 -11.44 26.38
C VAL A 114 31.96 -12.50 26.13
N ASP A 115 31.59 -12.72 24.86
CA ASP A 115 30.50 -13.63 24.45
C ASP A 115 30.91 -15.11 24.50
N VAL A 116 31.14 -15.64 25.70
CA VAL A 116 31.55 -17.04 25.93
C VAL A 116 30.44 -18.02 25.55
N PHE A 117 29.18 -17.68 25.82
CA PHE A 117 28.01 -18.54 25.60
C PHE A 117 27.26 -18.24 24.32
N GLY A 118 27.69 -17.28 23.52
CA GLY A 118 27.11 -16.97 22.23
C GLY A 118 25.82 -16.14 22.28
N SER A 119 25.52 -15.47 23.40
CA SER A 119 24.37 -14.61 23.55
C SER A 119 24.40 -13.44 22.56
N ILE A 120 25.51 -12.71 22.47
CA ILE A 120 25.71 -11.60 21.55
C ILE A 120 25.66 -12.09 20.11
N ARG A 121 26.32 -13.23 19.82
CA ARG A 121 26.29 -13.85 18.48
C ARG A 121 24.89 -14.19 18.02
N ASN A 122 24.08 -14.80 18.89
CA ASN A 122 22.70 -15.16 18.55
C ASN A 122 21.83 -13.92 18.37
N ARG A 123 22.04 -12.86 19.17
CA ARG A 123 21.37 -11.57 19.01
C ARG A 123 21.71 -10.92 17.66
N VAL A 124 22.98 -10.88 17.29
CA VAL A 124 23.42 -10.34 16.00
C VAL A 124 22.83 -11.15 14.84
N LYS A 125 22.77 -12.49 14.97
CA LYS A 125 22.12 -13.34 13.96
C LYS A 125 20.62 -13.02 13.85
N ALA A 126 19.92 -12.88 14.96
CA ALA A 126 18.49 -12.51 14.95
C ALA A 126 18.27 -11.15 14.27
N GLU A 127 19.09 -10.12 14.59
CA GLU A 127 18.95 -8.81 13.96
C GLU A 127 19.33 -8.83 12.46
N LYS A 128 20.23 -9.75 12.05
CA LYS A 128 20.53 -9.95 10.63
C LYS A 128 19.31 -10.52 9.87
N GLU A 129 18.62 -11.49 10.46
CA GLU A 129 17.41 -12.05 9.86
C GLU A 129 16.24 -11.03 9.87
N ASN A 130 16.10 -10.20 10.93
CA ASN A 130 15.16 -9.08 10.97
C ASN A 130 15.44 -8.07 9.85
N PHE A 131 16.70 -7.78 9.57
CA PHE A 131 17.08 -6.90 8.46
C PHE A 131 16.76 -7.55 7.10
N ALA A 132 16.94 -8.86 6.94
CA ALA A 132 16.51 -9.57 5.73
C ALA A 132 14.99 -9.54 5.58
N ALA A 133 14.24 -9.83 6.64
CA ALA A 133 12.78 -9.77 6.65
C ALA A 133 12.24 -8.38 6.26
N SER A 134 12.87 -7.29 6.76
CA SER A 134 12.43 -5.92 6.42
C SER A 134 12.56 -5.60 4.92
N LYS A 135 13.47 -6.25 4.20
CA LYS A 135 13.59 -6.11 2.74
C LYS A 135 12.46 -6.83 2.02
N GLU A 136 12.07 -8.01 2.50
CA GLU A 136 10.95 -8.75 1.91
C GLU A 136 9.60 -8.06 2.21
N GLU A 137 9.48 -7.42 3.38
CA GLU A 137 8.33 -6.56 3.68
C GLU A 137 8.22 -5.36 2.72
N TYR A 138 9.36 -4.76 2.34
CA TYR A 138 9.38 -3.72 1.31
C TYR A 138 8.92 -4.26 -0.04
N ASN A 139 9.40 -5.43 -0.47
CA ASN A 139 8.98 -6.07 -1.72
C ASN A 139 7.46 -6.36 -1.69
N ALA A 140 6.94 -6.88 -0.59
CA ALA A 140 5.52 -7.12 -0.41
C ALA A 140 4.69 -5.83 -0.47
N ALA A 141 5.18 -4.74 0.13
CA ALA A 141 4.52 -3.43 0.05
C ALA A 141 4.49 -2.90 -1.40
N MET A 142 5.56 -3.10 -2.17
CA MET A 142 5.63 -2.72 -3.59
C MET A 142 4.61 -3.48 -4.43
N VAL A 143 4.54 -4.80 -4.29
CA VAL A 143 3.56 -5.63 -5.01
C VAL A 143 2.14 -5.20 -4.67
N SER A 144 1.86 -4.99 -3.38
CA SER A 144 0.55 -4.53 -2.91
C SER A 144 0.17 -3.16 -3.48
N LEU A 145 1.12 -2.22 -3.51
CA LEU A 145 0.90 -0.89 -4.09
C LEU A 145 0.56 -0.98 -5.58
N CYS A 146 1.36 -1.70 -6.36
CA CYS A 146 1.12 -1.86 -7.80
C CYS A 146 -0.25 -2.48 -8.07
N ALA A 147 -0.65 -3.49 -7.30
CA ALA A 147 -1.95 -4.14 -7.42
C ALA A 147 -3.11 -3.19 -7.08
N GLN A 148 -2.97 -2.38 -6.03
CA GLN A 148 -3.99 -1.40 -5.63
C GLN A 148 -4.15 -0.29 -6.65
N VAL A 149 -3.05 0.22 -7.22
CA VAL A 149 -3.09 1.25 -8.29
C VAL A 149 -3.76 0.69 -9.53
N ALA A 150 -3.36 -0.50 -10.00
CA ALA A 150 -3.94 -1.15 -11.16
C ALA A 150 -5.44 -1.41 -10.97
N SER A 151 -5.83 -1.99 -9.83
CA SER A 151 -7.24 -2.27 -9.52
C SER A 151 -8.07 -1.00 -9.45
N SER A 152 -7.59 0.04 -8.77
CA SER A 152 -8.33 1.32 -8.67
C SER A 152 -8.48 1.99 -10.04
N TYR A 153 -7.45 1.93 -10.88
CA TYR A 153 -7.48 2.46 -12.23
C TYR A 153 -8.48 1.70 -13.13
N ILE A 154 -8.42 0.37 -13.15
CA ILE A 154 -9.29 -0.47 -13.97
C ILE A 154 -10.75 -0.29 -13.55
N ASN A 155 -11.06 -0.33 -12.26
CA ASN A 155 -12.42 -0.11 -11.76
C ASN A 155 -12.95 1.30 -12.10
N MET A 156 -12.09 2.32 -12.06
CA MET A 156 -12.47 3.67 -12.51
C MET A 156 -12.83 3.66 -14.00
N ARG A 157 -12.05 2.99 -14.85
CA ARG A 157 -12.31 2.89 -16.31
C ARG A 157 -13.58 2.09 -16.60
N GLU A 158 -13.82 1.02 -15.86
CA GLU A 158 -15.06 0.23 -15.94
C GLU A 158 -16.27 1.11 -15.67
N LEU A 159 -16.30 1.87 -14.56
CA LEU A 159 -17.40 2.77 -14.25
C LEU A 159 -17.59 3.88 -15.29
N GLN A 160 -16.50 4.40 -15.87
CA GLN A 160 -16.59 5.35 -16.98
C GLN A 160 -17.28 4.74 -18.19
N GLN A 161 -16.99 3.49 -18.51
CA GLN A 161 -17.65 2.77 -19.59
C GLN A 161 -19.13 2.48 -19.26
N GLU A 162 -19.43 2.10 -18.02
CA GLU A 162 -20.81 1.91 -17.56
C GLU A 162 -21.64 3.20 -17.66
N VAL A 163 -21.07 4.34 -17.29
CA VAL A 163 -21.74 5.66 -17.45
C VAL A 163 -22.08 5.92 -18.92
N LYS A 164 -21.17 5.65 -19.86
CA LYS A 164 -21.43 5.81 -21.30
C LYS A 164 -22.60 4.93 -21.76
N VAL A 165 -22.58 3.66 -21.37
CA VAL A 165 -23.67 2.70 -21.70
C VAL A 165 -24.99 3.13 -21.07
N ALA A 166 -24.99 3.52 -19.80
CA ALA A 166 -26.19 3.99 -19.11
C ALA A 166 -26.79 5.26 -19.77
N GLN A 167 -25.94 6.21 -20.16
CA GLN A 167 -26.35 7.41 -20.89
C GLN A 167 -26.97 7.07 -22.26
N GLN A 168 -26.37 6.12 -23.00
CA GLN A 168 -26.90 5.65 -24.26
C GLN A 168 -28.26 4.96 -24.06
N ASN A 169 -28.40 4.13 -23.03
CA ASN A 169 -29.63 3.48 -22.66
C ASN A 169 -30.73 4.53 -22.29
N CYS A 170 -30.38 5.57 -21.51
CA CYS A 170 -31.29 6.66 -21.21
C CYS A 170 -31.83 7.36 -22.48
N ARG A 171 -30.94 7.63 -23.45
CA ARG A 171 -31.36 8.23 -24.72
C ARG A 171 -32.35 7.35 -25.48
N SER A 172 -32.05 6.04 -25.59
CA SER A 172 -32.93 5.07 -26.24
C SER A 172 -34.27 4.94 -25.53
N GLN A 173 -34.26 4.84 -24.20
CA GLN A 173 -35.48 4.75 -23.39
C GLN A 173 -36.33 6.03 -23.46
N GLN A 174 -35.70 7.20 -23.51
CA GLN A 174 -36.39 8.46 -23.71
C GLN A 174 -37.15 8.48 -25.04
N THR A 175 -36.56 7.94 -26.11
CA THR A 175 -37.24 7.80 -27.42
C THR A 175 -38.44 6.85 -27.31
N VAL A 176 -38.28 5.72 -26.58
CA VAL A 176 -39.39 4.79 -26.32
C VAL A 176 -40.54 5.49 -25.58
N VAL A 177 -40.22 6.27 -24.53
CA VAL A 177 -41.24 7.06 -23.81
C VAL A 177 -42.00 8.00 -24.77
N GLN A 178 -41.28 8.73 -25.63
CA GLN A 178 -41.90 9.65 -26.60
C GLN A 178 -42.81 8.91 -27.59
N ILE A 179 -42.37 7.77 -28.13
CA ILE A 179 -43.19 6.97 -29.06
C ILE A 179 -44.41 6.42 -28.35
N THR A 180 -44.27 5.88 -27.14
CA THR A 180 -45.36 5.29 -26.36
C THR A 180 -46.38 6.39 -25.98
N GLN A 181 -45.91 7.57 -25.63
CA GLN A 181 -46.77 8.72 -25.35
C GLN A 181 -47.62 9.12 -26.57
N LYS A 182 -47.01 9.22 -27.78
CA LYS A 182 -47.75 9.50 -29.02
C LYS A 182 -48.77 8.43 -29.37
N ARG A 183 -48.43 7.14 -29.15
CA ARG A 183 -49.36 6.03 -29.36
C ARG A 183 -50.54 6.05 -28.38
N TYR A 184 -50.33 6.50 -27.15
CA TYR A 184 -51.38 6.70 -26.18
C TYR A 184 -52.34 7.83 -26.63
N GLU A 185 -51.80 8.94 -27.10
CA GLU A 185 -52.61 10.09 -27.62
C GLU A 185 -53.47 9.70 -28.81
N THR A 186 -53.05 8.70 -29.59
CA THR A 186 -53.84 8.11 -30.69
C THR A 186 -54.72 6.94 -30.28
N GLY A 187 -54.78 6.60 -28.98
CA GLY A 187 -55.60 5.51 -28.45
C GLY A 187 -55.11 4.09 -28.73
N LEU A 188 -53.84 3.93 -29.19
CA LEU A 188 -53.27 2.63 -29.56
C LEU A 188 -52.66 1.86 -28.39
N VAL A 189 -52.38 2.52 -27.28
CA VAL A 189 -51.80 1.90 -26.05
C VAL A 189 -52.47 2.50 -24.82
N SER A 190 -52.30 1.85 -23.68
CA SER A 190 -52.83 2.25 -22.38
C SER A 190 -51.94 3.30 -21.68
N LYS A 191 -52.52 4.02 -20.71
CA LYS A 191 -51.74 4.90 -19.82
C LYS A 191 -50.73 4.10 -18.97
N LEU A 192 -51.02 2.82 -18.71
CA LEU A 192 -50.13 1.91 -18.01
C LEU A 192 -48.81 1.70 -18.78
N ASP A 193 -48.90 1.52 -20.12
CA ASP A 193 -47.72 1.33 -20.97
C ASP A 193 -46.82 2.57 -20.94
N VAL A 194 -47.40 3.78 -20.93
CA VAL A 194 -46.64 5.02 -20.78
C VAL A 194 -45.94 5.08 -19.42
N ALA A 195 -46.65 4.73 -18.34
CA ALA A 195 -46.08 4.76 -17.00
C ALA A 195 -44.95 3.74 -16.83
N GLN A 196 -45.08 2.55 -17.45
CA GLN A 196 -44.03 1.54 -17.46
C GLN A 196 -42.76 2.04 -18.20
N ALA A 197 -42.94 2.62 -19.41
CA ALA A 197 -41.83 3.19 -20.17
C ALA A 197 -41.10 4.30 -19.39
N GLN A 198 -41.89 5.19 -18.75
CA GLN A 198 -41.32 6.24 -17.89
C GLN A 198 -40.60 5.68 -16.68
N SER A 199 -41.14 4.66 -16.03
CA SER A 199 -40.49 4.00 -14.88
C SER A 199 -39.14 3.44 -15.24
N VAL A 200 -38.99 2.74 -16.36
CA VAL A 200 -37.70 2.20 -16.84
C VAL A 200 -36.73 3.34 -17.13
N TYR A 201 -37.16 4.39 -17.83
CA TYR A 201 -36.31 5.55 -18.13
C TYR A 201 -35.79 6.22 -16.86
N TYR A 202 -36.69 6.55 -15.92
CA TYR A 202 -36.27 7.20 -14.68
C TYR A 202 -35.44 6.32 -13.77
N SER A 203 -35.66 5.01 -13.76
CA SER A 203 -34.82 4.05 -13.03
C SER A 203 -33.38 4.07 -13.55
N THR A 204 -33.19 3.97 -14.86
CA THR A 204 -31.86 4.06 -15.47
C THR A 204 -31.22 5.43 -15.24
N LYS A 205 -32.00 6.50 -15.38
CA LYS A 205 -31.48 7.86 -15.11
C LYS A 205 -31.04 8.05 -13.67
N ALA A 206 -31.73 7.43 -12.71
CA ALA A 206 -31.44 7.52 -11.29
C ALA A 206 -30.16 6.76 -10.91
N SER A 207 -29.69 5.79 -11.71
CA SER A 207 -28.42 5.08 -11.45
C SER A 207 -27.17 5.89 -11.84
N LEU A 208 -27.27 6.85 -12.74
CA LEU A 208 -26.14 7.64 -13.25
C LEU A 208 -25.34 8.36 -12.13
N PRO A 209 -25.98 9.08 -11.18
CA PRO A 209 -25.23 9.78 -10.15
C PRO A 209 -24.42 8.83 -9.25
N MET A 210 -24.89 7.59 -9.05
CA MET A 210 -24.16 6.59 -8.25
C MET A 210 -22.91 6.10 -8.98
N LEU A 211 -23.00 5.88 -10.30
CA LEU A 211 -21.84 5.52 -11.12
C LEU A 211 -20.81 6.66 -11.16
N GLU A 212 -21.25 7.89 -11.34
CA GLU A 212 -20.39 9.08 -11.33
C GLU A 212 -19.70 9.28 -9.97
N ALA A 213 -20.42 9.05 -8.86
CA ALA A 213 -19.83 9.09 -7.53
C ALA A 213 -18.76 8.00 -7.34
N GLY A 214 -18.98 6.79 -7.90
CA GLY A 214 -18.00 5.71 -7.90
C GLY A 214 -16.71 6.08 -8.63
N ILE A 215 -16.81 6.74 -9.78
CA ILE A 215 -15.63 7.24 -10.52
C ILE A 215 -14.81 8.20 -9.64
N ILE A 216 -15.47 9.14 -8.97
CA ILE A 216 -14.81 10.10 -8.07
C ILE A 216 -14.14 9.36 -6.90
N GLN A 217 -14.78 8.33 -6.35
CA GLN A 217 -14.24 7.55 -5.25
C GLN A 217 -12.95 6.82 -5.66
N TYR A 218 -12.92 6.14 -6.81
CA TYR A 218 -11.71 5.47 -7.30
C TYR A 218 -10.62 6.46 -7.69
N ALA A 219 -10.98 7.62 -8.26
CA ALA A 219 -10.02 8.69 -8.54
C ALA A 219 -9.37 9.22 -7.25
N ASN A 220 -10.16 9.44 -6.20
CA ASN A 220 -9.62 9.87 -4.90
C ASN A 220 -8.71 8.79 -4.28
N SER A 221 -9.07 7.51 -4.42
CA SER A 221 -8.22 6.40 -3.98
C SER A 221 -6.89 6.39 -4.73
N LEU A 222 -6.92 6.59 -6.04
CA LEU A 222 -5.70 6.74 -6.85
C LEU A 222 -4.86 7.94 -6.40
N ALA A 223 -5.48 9.10 -6.14
CA ALA A 223 -4.76 10.28 -5.65
C ALA A 223 -3.97 9.97 -4.37
N ILE A 224 -4.60 9.28 -3.42
CA ILE A 224 -3.94 8.86 -2.17
C ILE A 224 -2.76 7.91 -2.46
N LEU A 225 -2.96 6.90 -3.33
CA LEU A 225 -1.92 5.95 -3.67
C LEU A 225 -0.74 6.60 -4.39
N LEU A 226 -0.99 7.62 -5.19
CA LEU A 226 0.01 8.39 -5.92
C LEU A 226 0.68 9.48 -5.07
N GLY A 227 0.16 9.77 -3.86
CA GLY A 227 0.62 10.89 -3.04
C GLY A 227 0.30 12.26 -3.64
N LEU A 228 -0.75 12.35 -4.47
CA LEU A 228 -1.19 13.54 -5.19
C LEU A 228 -2.49 14.10 -4.59
N TYR A 229 -2.80 15.34 -4.93
CA TYR A 229 -4.12 15.91 -4.62
C TYR A 229 -5.16 15.43 -5.64
N PRO A 230 -6.44 15.29 -5.25
CA PRO A 230 -7.52 14.89 -6.17
C PRO A 230 -7.64 15.78 -7.41
N SER A 231 -7.32 17.09 -7.29
CA SER A 231 -7.31 18.05 -8.40
C SER A 231 -6.31 17.69 -9.50
N ASP A 232 -5.21 17.05 -9.16
CA ASP A 232 -4.14 16.72 -10.09
C ASP A 232 -4.52 15.57 -11.02
N LEU A 233 -5.46 14.72 -10.56
CA LEU A 233 -6.00 13.60 -11.33
C LEU A 233 -7.16 13.98 -12.25
N GLN A 234 -7.68 15.18 -12.17
CA GLN A 234 -8.82 15.60 -12.98
C GLN A 234 -8.57 15.42 -14.47
N LYS A 235 -7.40 15.77 -14.96
CA LYS A 235 -7.01 15.57 -16.37
C LYS A 235 -7.00 14.10 -16.79
N ILE A 236 -6.62 13.20 -15.88
CA ILE A 236 -6.59 11.75 -16.11
C ILE A 236 -8.03 11.22 -16.17
N MET A 237 -8.91 11.74 -15.32
CA MET A 237 -10.33 11.39 -15.33
C MET A 237 -11.05 11.84 -16.62
N GLU A 238 -10.71 13.01 -17.16
CA GLU A 238 -11.29 13.56 -18.38
C GLU A 238 -10.78 12.85 -19.66
N THR A 239 -9.62 12.19 -19.59
CA THR A 239 -9.06 11.48 -20.75
C THR A 239 -9.88 10.21 -21.01
N GLU A 240 -10.55 10.17 -22.15
CA GLU A 240 -11.21 8.95 -22.62
C GLU A 240 -10.17 7.89 -22.99
N ALA A 241 -10.22 6.73 -22.35
CA ALA A 241 -9.43 5.57 -22.70
C ALA A 241 -10.33 4.33 -22.68
N SER A 242 -9.99 3.35 -23.50
CA SER A 242 -10.62 2.03 -23.45
C SER A 242 -10.25 1.30 -22.16
N LEU A 243 -11.05 0.32 -21.78
CA LEU A 243 -10.71 -0.60 -20.70
C LEU A 243 -9.43 -1.35 -21.11
N PRO A 244 -8.41 -1.41 -20.24
CA PRO A 244 -7.20 -2.19 -20.50
C PRO A 244 -7.55 -3.68 -20.63
N GLU A 245 -7.04 -4.34 -21.65
CA GLU A 245 -7.23 -5.78 -21.86
C GLU A 245 -5.95 -6.52 -21.51
N TYR A 246 -6.05 -7.56 -20.69
CA TYR A 246 -4.95 -8.44 -20.40
C TYR A 246 -4.87 -9.53 -21.47
N ILE A 247 -3.78 -9.58 -22.23
CA ILE A 247 -3.70 -10.40 -23.45
C ILE A 247 -2.77 -11.62 -23.26
N GLU A 248 -1.89 -11.63 -22.28
CA GLU A 248 -0.85 -12.64 -22.13
C GLU A 248 -1.12 -13.59 -20.92
N PRO A 249 -0.75 -14.88 -21.00
CA PRO A 249 -0.91 -15.79 -19.86
C PRO A 249 -0.03 -15.37 -18.68
N VAL A 250 -0.60 -15.42 -17.47
CA VAL A 250 0.09 -15.00 -16.23
C VAL A 250 1.08 -16.08 -15.78
N GLY A 251 2.34 -15.70 -15.59
CA GLY A 251 3.31 -16.55 -14.90
C GLY A 251 3.04 -16.53 -13.38
N VAL A 252 2.50 -17.61 -12.81
CA VAL A 252 2.18 -17.68 -11.37
C VAL A 252 3.30 -18.30 -10.53
N GLY A 253 4.37 -18.80 -11.17
CA GLY A 253 5.44 -19.50 -10.47
C GLY A 253 5.00 -20.82 -9.83
N LEU A 254 5.83 -21.36 -8.95
CA LEU A 254 5.51 -22.54 -8.15
C LEU A 254 4.89 -22.12 -6.81
N PRO A 255 4.03 -22.96 -6.18
CA PRO A 255 3.55 -22.73 -4.83
C PRO A 255 4.74 -22.62 -3.86
N ALA A 256 4.83 -21.55 -3.08
CA ALA A 256 5.92 -21.30 -2.14
C ALA A 256 5.54 -21.65 -0.70
#